data_7431f8088875de4c54265a04f20310be
#
_entry.id   7431f8088875de4c54265a04f20310be
#
_cell.length_a   1.000
_cell.length_b   1.000
_cell.length_c   1.000
_cell.angle_alpha   90.00
_cell.angle_beta   90.00
_cell.angle_gamma   90.00
#
_symmetry.space_group_name_H-M   'P 1'
#
loop_
_entity.id
_entity.type
_entity.pdbx_description
1 polymer ?
#
loop_
_entity_poly.entity_id
_entity_poly.type
_entity_poly.pdbx_seq_one_letter_code
_entity_poly.pdbx_strand_id
1 'polypeptide(L)'
;TIAGAGFREAADSRVIWRGIATDMTYCVGLKLKAGLVLLSDTRTNAGVDNIARFRKMFIFEEPGDRVVALMAAGNLGITQGVVTHLTQAVKQSRIDPEIESLMTCDTLYRGAQMVGEAMREVQKRDRAEIEAQGSAADATIIMAGQRKGGELRLFLIYTAGNFIEAGEDTPYMQIGEHKYGKPILDRVIRPDTTIEEAVKAALVSMDSTVRSNLSVG
;
A
#
# COMPACT_ATOMS: atom_id res chain seq x y z
N THR A 1 -57.55 34.46 23.24
CA THR A 1 -56.17 35.01 23.27
C THR A 1 -55.23 33.91 22.84
N ILE A 2 -54.76 33.92 21.61
CA ILE A 2 -53.86 32.93 21.02
C ILE A 2 -52.49 33.60 20.92
N ALA A 3 -51.50 33.06 21.62
CA ALA A 3 -50.12 33.50 21.53
C ALA A 3 -49.40 32.81 20.34
N GLY A 4 -48.82 33.62 19.50
CA GLY A 4 -48.01 33.11 18.36
C GLY A 4 -46.68 32.57 18.82
N ALA A 5 -46.31 31.38 18.35
CA ALA A 5 -44.97 30.80 18.46
C ALA A 5 -44.19 31.11 17.16
N GLY A 6 -43.11 31.84 17.32
CA GLY A 6 -42.21 32.18 16.18
C GLY A 6 -41.48 30.94 15.69
N PHE A 7 -41.43 30.83 14.38
CA PHE A 7 -40.60 29.88 13.66
C PHE A 7 -39.12 30.26 13.89
N ARG A 8 -38.36 29.37 14.54
CA ARG A 8 -36.90 29.40 14.48
C ARG A 8 -36.47 28.80 13.14
N GLU A 9 -35.74 29.59 12.35
CA GLU A 9 -35.01 29.14 11.19
C GLU A 9 -34.17 27.91 11.53
N ALA A 10 -34.45 26.81 10.86
CA ALA A 10 -33.62 25.60 10.94
C ALA A 10 -32.28 25.92 10.30
N ALA A 11 -31.23 25.87 11.08
CA ALA A 11 -29.85 25.92 10.61
C ALA A 11 -29.63 24.86 9.52
N ASP A 12 -29.13 25.34 8.38
CA ASP A 12 -28.73 24.58 7.19
C ASP A 12 -27.76 23.46 7.60
N SER A 13 -28.27 22.28 7.90
CA SER A 13 -27.47 21.08 8.08
C SER A 13 -27.05 20.58 6.72
N ARG A 14 -26.05 21.23 6.12
CA ARG A 14 -25.29 20.63 5.03
C ARG A 14 -24.66 19.37 5.59
N VAL A 15 -25.28 18.23 5.31
CA VAL A 15 -24.65 16.93 5.43
C VAL A 15 -23.50 16.94 4.43
N ILE A 16 -22.31 17.33 4.91
CA ILE A 16 -21.07 17.16 4.15
C ILE A 16 -20.88 15.67 4.06
N TRP A 17 -21.30 15.07 2.97
CA TRP A 17 -20.83 13.75 2.58
C TRP A 17 -19.33 13.91 2.35
N ARG A 18 -18.52 13.76 3.43
CA ARG A 18 -17.12 13.40 3.26
C ARG A 18 -17.17 12.09 2.53
N GLY A 19 -16.84 12.13 1.23
CA GLY A 19 -16.72 10.92 0.44
C GLY A 19 -15.88 9.96 1.26
N ILE A 20 -16.47 8.84 1.62
CA ILE A 20 -15.73 7.71 2.15
C ILE A 20 -14.76 7.42 1.01
N ALA A 21 -13.47 7.69 1.23
CA ALA A 21 -12.44 7.21 0.33
C ALA A 21 -12.61 5.70 0.31
N THR A 22 -13.31 5.20 -0.70
CA THR A 22 -13.44 3.77 -0.89
C THR A 22 -12.05 3.29 -1.22
N ASP A 23 -11.48 2.48 -0.35
CA ASP A 23 -10.21 1.80 -0.61
C ASP A 23 -10.32 1.04 -1.93
N MET A 24 -9.71 1.61 -2.99
CA MET A 24 -9.82 1.14 -4.38
C MET A 24 -8.67 0.19 -4.75
N THR A 25 -8.07 -0.43 -3.76
CA THR A 25 -6.88 -1.25 -3.92
C THR A 25 -6.99 -2.48 -3.05
N TYR A 26 -6.47 -3.59 -3.51
CA TYR A 26 -6.19 -4.78 -2.71
C TYR A 26 -4.74 -5.18 -2.92
N CYS A 27 -3.92 -5.05 -1.87
CA CYS A 27 -2.57 -5.60 -1.87
C CYS A 27 -2.34 -6.37 -0.59
N VAL A 28 -1.76 -7.57 -0.69
CA VAL A 28 -1.39 -8.41 0.43
C VAL A 28 0.00 -9.00 0.25
N GLY A 29 0.79 -8.96 1.30
CA GLY A 29 2.07 -9.66 1.42
C GLY A 29 2.01 -10.65 2.58
N LEU A 30 2.37 -11.89 2.32
CA LEU A 30 2.42 -12.97 3.31
C LEU A 30 3.88 -13.36 3.53
N LYS A 31 4.32 -13.40 4.79
CA LYS A 31 5.66 -13.83 5.22
C LYS A 31 5.56 -15.20 5.88
N LEU A 32 6.05 -16.21 5.19
CA LEU A 32 6.02 -17.61 5.64
C LEU A 32 7.45 -18.10 5.88
N LYS A 33 7.62 -19.17 6.65
CA LYS A 33 8.92 -19.82 6.79
C LYS A 33 9.49 -20.27 5.45
N ALA A 34 8.62 -20.68 4.52
CA ALA A 34 8.99 -21.18 3.20
C ALA A 34 9.23 -20.10 2.14
N GLY A 35 8.82 -18.84 2.38
CA GLY A 35 8.98 -17.78 1.38
C GLY A 35 7.98 -16.63 1.55
N LEU A 36 7.92 -15.75 0.56
CA LEU A 36 6.99 -14.63 0.47
C LEU A 36 5.95 -14.89 -0.61
N VAL A 37 4.68 -14.58 -0.33
CA VAL A 37 3.60 -14.54 -1.33
C VAL A 37 3.07 -13.13 -1.40
N LEU A 38 3.05 -12.55 -2.59
CA LEU A 38 2.62 -11.16 -2.84
C LEU A 38 1.52 -11.15 -3.89
N LEU A 39 0.44 -10.44 -3.62
CA LEU A 39 -0.69 -10.32 -4.54
C LEU A 39 -1.23 -8.90 -4.51
N SER A 40 -1.47 -8.32 -5.69
CA SER A 40 -2.12 -7.01 -5.84
C SER A 40 -3.14 -7.02 -6.96
N ASP A 41 -4.18 -6.22 -6.83
CA ASP A 41 -5.06 -5.87 -7.93
C ASP A 41 -4.41 -4.85 -8.87
N THR A 42 -5.09 -4.50 -9.97
CA THR A 42 -4.60 -3.53 -10.97
C THR A 42 -5.59 -2.41 -11.24
N ARG A 43 -6.82 -2.51 -10.74
CA ARG A 43 -7.86 -1.52 -10.99
C ARG A 43 -7.59 -0.23 -10.23
N THR A 44 -7.75 0.89 -10.91
CA THR A 44 -7.75 2.24 -10.33
C THR A 44 -8.92 3.02 -10.91
N ASN A 45 -9.71 3.64 -10.05
CA ASN A 45 -10.86 4.44 -10.45
C ASN A 45 -10.55 5.92 -10.18
N ALA A 46 -10.76 6.76 -11.18
CA ALA A 46 -10.78 8.21 -11.04
C ALA A 46 -12.23 8.67 -11.21
N GLY A 47 -13.08 8.45 -10.20
CA GLY A 47 -14.52 8.67 -10.25
C GLY A 47 -15.29 7.41 -10.67
N VAL A 48 -16.63 7.55 -10.86
CA VAL A 48 -17.55 6.41 -11.07
C VAL A 48 -17.36 5.75 -12.44
N ASP A 49 -16.98 6.51 -13.46
CA ASP A 49 -16.96 6.06 -14.86
C ASP A 49 -15.56 5.98 -15.48
N ASN A 50 -14.49 6.34 -14.74
CA ASN A 50 -13.13 6.35 -15.28
C ASN A 50 -12.30 5.24 -14.65
N ILE A 51 -12.51 4.03 -15.14
CA ILE A 51 -11.75 2.83 -14.72
C ILE A 51 -10.48 2.76 -15.56
N ALA A 52 -9.32 2.79 -14.89
CA ALA A 52 -8.02 2.60 -15.50
C ALA A 52 -7.28 1.42 -14.85
N ARG A 53 -6.26 0.90 -15.53
CA ARG A 53 -5.39 -0.13 -14.99
C ARG A 53 -4.02 0.46 -14.73
N PHE A 54 -3.55 0.36 -13.51
CA PHE A 54 -2.21 0.77 -13.11
C PHE A 54 -1.52 -0.35 -12.36
N ARG A 55 -0.24 -0.50 -12.64
CA ARG A 55 0.61 -1.42 -11.87
C ARG A 55 0.72 -0.90 -10.44
N LYS A 56 0.38 -1.76 -9.47
CA LYS A 56 0.52 -1.47 -8.04
C LYS A 56 1.69 -2.22 -7.41
N MET A 57 2.24 -3.23 -8.11
CA MET A 57 3.41 -4.00 -7.69
C MET A 57 4.61 -3.67 -8.57
N PHE A 58 5.73 -3.35 -7.92
CA PHE A 58 7.00 -2.98 -8.55
C PHE A 58 8.09 -3.89 -7.99
N ILE A 59 8.89 -4.49 -8.86
CA ILE A 59 9.95 -5.43 -8.48
C ILE A 59 11.29 -4.83 -8.87
N PHE A 60 12.21 -4.81 -7.91
CA PHE A 60 13.61 -4.48 -8.06
C PHE A 60 14.40 -5.74 -7.76
N GLU A 61 15.26 -6.16 -8.67
CA GLU A 61 16.05 -7.37 -8.49
C GLU A 61 17.47 -7.22 -9.00
N GLU A 62 18.38 -7.88 -8.30
CA GLU A 62 19.74 -8.14 -8.73
C GLU A 62 19.94 -9.66 -8.61
N PRO A 63 19.97 -10.38 -9.76
CA PRO A 63 20.04 -11.84 -9.77
C PRO A 63 21.20 -12.39 -8.95
N GLY A 64 20.88 -13.28 -8.02
CA GLY A 64 21.86 -13.92 -7.13
C GLY A 64 22.28 -13.08 -5.91
N ASP A 65 21.79 -11.84 -5.77
CA ASP A 65 22.02 -10.99 -4.59
C ASP A 65 20.73 -10.68 -3.82
N ARG A 66 19.74 -10.02 -4.45
CA ARG A 66 18.54 -9.60 -3.74
C ARG A 66 17.33 -9.41 -4.65
N VAL A 67 16.16 -9.49 -4.02
CA VAL A 67 14.89 -9.08 -4.59
C VAL A 67 14.14 -8.21 -3.60
N VAL A 68 13.56 -7.11 -4.08
CA VAL A 68 12.69 -6.21 -3.32
C VAL A 68 11.44 -5.95 -4.15
N ALA A 69 10.28 -6.20 -3.55
CA ALA A 69 8.99 -5.87 -4.16
C ALA A 69 8.29 -4.79 -3.34
N LEU A 70 7.70 -3.82 -4.01
CA LEU A 70 6.85 -2.77 -3.42
C LEU A 70 5.43 -2.94 -3.95
N MET A 71 4.44 -2.86 -3.06
CA MET A 71 3.03 -2.77 -3.44
C MET A 71 2.43 -1.52 -2.81
N ALA A 72 1.71 -0.72 -3.60
CA ALA A 72 1.27 0.60 -3.19
C ALA A 72 -0.25 0.77 -3.25
N ALA A 73 -0.81 1.47 -2.26
CA ALA A 73 -2.21 1.88 -2.18
C ALA A 73 -2.31 3.38 -1.81
N GLY A 74 -3.43 4.01 -2.16
CA GLY A 74 -3.71 5.42 -1.87
C GLY A 74 -3.55 6.31 -3.10
N ASN A 75 -3.16 7.57 -2.90
CA ASN A 75 -3.04 8.54 -3.98
C ASN A 75 -2.00 8.10 -5.02
N LEU A 76 -2.44 8.00 -6.28
CA LEU A 76 -1.62 7.50 -7.37
C LEU A 76 -0.42 8.42 -7.67
N GLY A 77 -0.60 9.74 -7.59
CA GLY A 77 0.48 10.71 -7.80
C GLY A 77 1.58 10.55 -6.76
N ILE A 78 1.19 10.39 -5.48
CA ILE A 78 2.15 10.15 -4.39
C ILE A 78 2.86 8.80 -4.58
N THR A 79 2.12 7.72 -4.81
CA THR A 79 2.71 6.38 -4.94
C THR A 79 3.65 6.28 -6.14
N GLN A 80 3.28 6.85 -7.28
CA GLN A 80 4.16 6.91 -8.46
C GLN A 80 5.39 7.80 -8.23
N GLY A 81 5.22 8.94 -7.52
CA GLY A 81 6.32 9.81 -7.13
C GLY A 81 7.38 9.05 -6.31
N VAL A 82 6.93 8.31 -5.29
CA VAL A 82 7.83 7.48 -4.45
C VAL A 82 8.55 6.42 -5.28
N VAL A 83 7.82 5.64 -6.08
CA VAL A 83 8.43 4.59 -6.93
C VAL A 83 9.41 5.18 -7.94
N THR A 84 9.10 6.35 -8.50
CA THR A 84 9.99 7.04 -9.44
C THR A 84 11.29 7.48 -8.73
N HIS A 85 11.18 8.08 -7.54
CA HIS A 85 12.33 8.47 -6.73
C HIS A 85 13.25 7.27 -6.46
N LEU A 86 12.71 6.17 -5.96
CA LEU A 86 13.47 4.94 -5.69
C LEU A 86 14.08 4.33 -6.96
N THR A 87 13.34 4.35 -8.08
CA THR A 87 13.84 3.85 -9.37
C THR A 87 15.02 4.68 -9.88
N GLN A 88 14.96 6.00 -9.70
CA GLN A 88 16.07 6.89 -10.06
C GLN A 88 17.30 6.62 -9.19
N ALA A 89 17.14 6.45 -7.88
CA ALA A 89 18.24 6.09 -6.99
C ALA A 89 18.90 4.76 -7.41
N VAL A 90 18.12 3.74 -7.77
CA VAL A 90 18.64 2.47 -8.29
C VAL A 90 19.41 2.64 -9.61
N LYS A 91 18.95 3.51 -10.50
CA LYS A 91 19.68 3.80 -11.75
C LYS A 91 20.98 4.55 -11.49
N GLN A 92 20.95 5.52 -10.61
CA GLN A 92 22.10 6.34 -10.26
C GLN A 92 23.18 5.55 -9.51
N SER A 93 22.79 4.66 -8.58
CA SER A 93 23.74 3.83 -7.84
C SER A 93 24.53 2.83 -8.72
N ARG A 94 24.04 2.56 -9.93
CA ARG A 94 24.80 1.77 -10.93
C ARG A 94 25.91 2.57 -11.61
N ILE A 95 25.83 3.89 -11.56
CA ILE A 95 26.80 4.80 -12.17
C ILE A 95 27.75 5.33 -11.10
N ASP A 96 27.20 5.68 -9.94
CA ASP A 96 27.93 6.23 -8.81
C ASP A 96 27.70 5.34 -7.56
N PRO A 97 28.70 4.57 -7.12
CA PRO A 97 28.60 3.69 -5.96
C PRO A 97 28.37 4.41 -4.62
N GLU A 98 28.61 5.72 -4.54
CA GLU A 98 28.33 6.51 -3.32
C GLU A 98 26.83 6.75 -3.13
N ILE A 99 26.03 6.55 -4.18
CA ILE A 99 24.57 6.68 -4.10
C ILE A 99 23.94 5.40 -3.57
N GLU A 100 23.37 5.50 -2.39
CA GLU A 100 22.64 4.39 -1.78
C GLU A 100 21.27 4.17 -2.48
N SER A 101 20.90 2.91 -2.68
CA SER A 101 19.65 2.51 -3.30
C SER A 101 19.10 1.22 -2.68
N LEU A 102 17.87 0.83 -3.05
CA LEU A 102 17.30 -0.46 -2.65
C LEU A 102 18.17 -1.65 -3.08
N MET A 103 19.00 -1.47 -4.12
CA MET A 103 19.88 -2.52 -4.65
C MET A 103 21.29 -2.50 -4.04
N THR A 104 21.66 -1.45 -3.31
CA THR A 104 22.99 -1.30 -2.69
C THR A 104 22.96 -1.23 -1.18
N CYS A 105 21.83 -0.90 -0.55
CA CYS A 105 21.71 -0.77 0.90
C CYS A 105 22.09 -2.08 1.65
N ASP A 106 22.69 -1.92 2.83
CA ASP A 106 23.22 -3.05 3.60
C ASP A 106 22.17 -3.99 4.16
N THR A 107 20.97 -3.48 4.45
CA THR A 107 19.87 -4.26 5.02
C THR A 107 18.53 -3.89 4.41
N LEU A 108 17.57 -4.82 4.41
CA LEU A 108 16.19 -4.51 4.00
C LEU A 108 15.48 -3.57 4.99
N TYR A 109 15.95 -3.50 6.24
CA TYR A 109 15.48 -2.48 7.19
C TYR A 109 15.89 -1.07 6.71
N ARG A 110 17.13 -0.90 6.25
CA ARG A 110 17.57 0.35 5.63
C ARG A 110 16.76 0.64 4.36
N GLY A 111 16.47 -0.37 3.57
CA GLY A 111 15.57 -0.24 2.41
C GLY A 111 14.19 0.29 2.80
N ALA A 112 13.59 -0.19 3.89
CA ALA A 112 12.32 0.32 4.40
C ALA A 112 12.41 1.79 4.86
N GLN A 113 13.53 2.19 5.50
CA GLN A 113 13.81 3.59 5.82
C GLN A 113 13.86 4.45 4.56
N MET A 114 14.54 4.01 3.51
CA MET A 114 14.64 4.73 2.22
C MET A 114 13.27 4.92 1.57
N VAL A 115 12.39 3.90 1.62
CA VAL A 115 11.01 4.04 1.15
C VAL A 115 10.26 5.09 1.97
N GLY A 116 10.43 5.09 3.29
CA GLY A 116 9.84 6.09 4.19
C GLY A 116 10.38 7.50 3.96
N GLU A 117 11.68 7.65 3.66
CA GLU A 117 12.32 8.91 3.29
C GLU A 117 11.75 9.46 1.98
N ALA A 118 11.67 8.63 0.94
CA ALA A 118 11.04 8.96 -0.34
C ALA A 118 9.56 9.37 -0.17
N MET A 119 8.81 8.66 0.70
CA MET A 119 7.43 9.01 1.04
C MET A 119 7.35 10.43 1.62
N ARG A 120 8.18 10.76 2.61
CA ARG A 120 8.19 12.10 3.23
C ARG A 120 8.57 13.19 2.24
N GLU A 121 9.52 12.93 1.35
CA GLU A 121 9.95 13.90 0.33
C GLU A 121 8.83 14.21 -0.65
N VAL A 122 8.17 13.19 -1.20
CA VAL A 122 7.05 13.37 -2.12
C VAL A 122 5.86 14.05 -1.42
N GLN A 123 5.56 13.65 -0.18
CA GLN A 123 4.51 14.28 0.62
C GLN A 123 4.80 15.77 0.88
N LYS A 124 6.04 16.12 1.22
CA LYS A 124 6.44 17.50 1.46
C LYS A 124 6.28 18.37 0.21
N ARG A 125 6.48 17.80 -0.97
CA ARG A 125 6.39 18.52 -2.25
C ARG A 125 4.95 18.70 -2.71
N ASP A 126 4.12 17.64 -2.62
CA ASP A 126 2.87 17.56 -3.41
C ASP A 126 1.60 17.59 -2.54
N ARG A 127 1.70 17.39 -1.22
CA ARG A 127 0.53 17.22 -0.33
C ARG A 127 -0.39 18.42 -0.32
N ALA A 128 0.17 19.62 -0.17
CA ALA A 128 -0.62 20.85 -0.03
C ALA A 128 -1.48 21.11 -1.27
N GLU A 129 -0.93 20.89 -2.45
CA GLU A 129 -1.61 21.10 -3.73
C GLU A 129 -2.69 20.05 -3.98
N ILE A 130 -2.44 18.78 -3.59
CA ILE A 130 -3.41 17.70 -3.70
C ILE A 130 -4.60 17.95 -2.76
N GLU A 131 -4.34 18.33 -1.51
CA GLU A 131 -5.37 18.62 -0.52
C GLU A 131 -6.18 19.89 -0.87
N ALA A 132 -5.54 20.89 -1.45
CA ALA A 132 -6.22 22.09 -1.96
C ALA A 132 -7.23 21.79 -3.07
N GLN A 133 -7.04 20.70 -3.81
CA GLN A 133 -7.98 20.20 -4.82
C GLN A 133 -9.05 19.26 -4.26
N GLY A 134 -9.12 19.10 -2.92
CA GLY A 134 -10.10 18.25 -2.25
C GLY A 134 -9.79 16.75 -2.29
N SER A 135 -8.58 16.35 -2.72
CA SER A 135 -8.13 14.96 -2.73
C SER A 135 -7.30 14.63 -1.51
N ALA A 136 -7.35 13.39 -1.01
CA ALA A 136 -6.45 12.92 0.01
C ALA A 136 -5.06 12.62 -0.59
N ALA A 137 -4.00 13.04 0.11
CA ALA A 137 -2.62 12.75 -0.28
C ALA A 137 -2.04 11.53 0.45
N ASP A 138 -2.90 10.68 1.00
CA ASP A 138 -2.48 9.50 1.75
C ASP A 138 -1.98 8.39 0.82
N ALA A 139 -0.94 7.70 1.27
CA ALA A 139 -0.36 6.55 0.59
C ALA A 139 0.22 5.57 1.60
N THR A 140 0.14 4.29 1.30
CA THR A 140 0.79 3.21 2.06
C THR A 140 1.50 2.28 1.11
N ILE A 141 2.62 1.71 1.56
CA ILE A 141 3.42 0.80 0.75
C ILE A 141 3.75 -0.44 1.57
N ILE A 142 3.50 -1.61 1.02
CA ILE A 142 4.09 -2.86 1.48
C ILE A 142 5.44 -3.03 0.76
N MET A 143 6.50 -3.23 1.51
CA MET A 143 7.80 -3.62 1.01
C MET A 143 8.12 -5.03 1.48
N ALA A 144 8.45 -5.92 0.56
CA ALA A 144 8.85 -7.29 0.83
C ALA A 144 10.14 -7.63 0.11
N GLY A 145 10.96 -8.50 0.66
CA GLY A 145 12.18 -8.90 -0.03
C GLY A 145 13.09 -9.83 0.76
N GLN A 146 14.19 -10.18 0.10
CA GLN A 146 15.27 -10.97 0.67
C GLN A 146 16.60 -10.59 0.02
N ARG A 147 17.67 -10.57 0.82
CA ARG A 147 19.05 -10.56 0.37
C ARG A 147 19.62 -11.97 0.42
N LYS A 148 20.63 -12.22 -0.39
CA LYS A 148 21.41 -13.47 -0.32
C LYS A 148 21.96 -13.71 1.10
N GLY A 149 21.61 -14.86 1.67
CA GLY A 149 22.00 -15.22 3.03
C GLY A 149 21.27 -14.45 4.14
N GLY A 150 20.35 -13.57 3.81
CA GLY A 150 19.51 -12.83 4.77
C GLY A 150 18.12 -13.44 4.94
N GLU A 151 17.42 -12.93 5.95
CA GLU A 151 16.03 -13.33 6.23
C GLU A 151 15.03 -12.72 5.25
N LEU A 152 13.89 -13.39 5.10
CA LEU A 152 12.71 -12.84 4.45
C LEU A 152 12.17 -11.68 5.30
N ARG A 153 11.97 -10.53 4.68
CA ARG A 153 11.47 -9.34 5.38
C ARG A 153 10.19 -8.83 4.70
N LEU A 154 9.27 -8.34 5.52
CA LEU A 154 8.01 -7.77 5.07
C LEU A 154 7.66 -6.58 5.96
N PHE A 155 7.54 -5.40 5.36
CA PHE A 155 7.26 -4.13 6.05
C PHE A 155 5.99 -3.48 5.51
N LEU A 156 5.30 -2.76 6.38
CA LEU A 156 4.22 -1.83 6.03
C LEU A 156 4.68 -0.41 6.34
N ILE A 157 4.84 0.40 5.31
CA ILE A 157 5.27 1.80 5.38
C ILE A 157 4.03 2.70 5.26
N TYR A 158 3.85 3.58 6.25
CA TYR A 158 2.73 4.51 6.34
C TYR A 158 3.03 5.84 5.62
N THR A 159 1.97 6.63 5.42
CA THR A 159 2.03 7.97 4.80
C THR A 159 3.08 8.89 5.44
N ALA A 160 3.26 8.79 6.76
CA ALA A 160 4.26 9.59 7.49
C ALA A 160 5.71 9.08 7.31
N GLY A 161 5.92 7.98 6.57
CA GLY A 161 7.21 7.38 6.33
C GLY A 161 7.75 6.53 7.49
N ASN A 162 6.97 6.34 8.56
CA ASN A 162 7.23 5.33 9.58
C ASN A 162 6.74 3.96 9.09
N PHE A 163 7.22 2.90 9.69
CA PHE A 163 6.86 1.54 9.27
C PHE A 163 6.84 0.55 10.42
N ILE A 164 6.15 -0.56 10.20
CA ILE A 164 6.16 -1.75 11.04
C ILE A 164 6.62 -2.95 10.22
N GLU A 165 7.08 -3.99 10.92
CA GLU A 165 7.53 -5.23 10.29
C GLU A 165 6.61 -6.40 10.70
N ALA A 166 6.38 -7.33 9.77
CA ALA A 166 5.66 -8.56 10.02
C ALA A 166 6.48 -9.51 10.90
N GLY A 167 5.86 -9.97 11.97
CA GLY A 167 6.40 -10.96 12.91
C GLY A 167 5.68 -12.31 12.83
N GLU A 168 6.00 -13.21 13.76
CA GLU A 168 5.34 -14.50 13.84
C GLU A 168 3.86 -14.41 14.20
N ASP A 169 3.49 -13.45 15.07
CA ASP A 169 2.10 -13.21 15.47
C ASP A 169 1.26 -12.53 14.38
N THR A 170 1.92 -11.83 13.46
CA THR A 170 1.29 -11.14 12.33
C THR A 170 2.08 -11.42 11.06
N PRO A 171 1.91 -12.63 10.46
CA PRO A 171 2.75 -13.08 9.35
C PRO A 171 2.33 -12.51 8.00
N TYR A 172 1.46 -11.50 7.96
CA TYR A 172 1.07 -10.84 6.73
C TYR A 172 0.78 -9.34 6.92
N MET A 173 0.87 -8.59 5.84
CA MET A 173 0.47 -7.19 5.74
C MET A 173 -0.53 -7.03 4.60
N GLN A 174 -1.57 -6.22 4.82
CA GLN A 174 -2.57 -5.90 3.81
C GLN A 174 -2.81 -4.40 3.78
N ILE A 175 -2.98 -3.84 2.58
CA ILE A 175 -3.33 -2.43 2.36
C ILE A 175 -4.47 -2.33 1.35
N GLY A 176 -5.20 -1.22 1.42
CA GLY A 176 -6.41 -1.00 0.67
C GLY A 176 -7.63 -1.66 1.32
N GLU A 177 -8.52 -2.22 0.54
CA GLU A 177 -9.73 -2.86 1.03
C GLU A 177 -9.41 -4.16 1.80
N HIS A 178 -9.79 -4.21 3.05
CA HIS A 178 -9.52 -5.36 3.92
C HIS A 178 -10.78 -6.00 4.53
N LYS A 179 -11.94 -5.35 4.41
CA LYS A 179 -13.19 -5.79 5.05
C LYS A 179 -13.61 -7.20 4.62
N TYR A 180 -13.45 -7.53 3.34
CA TYR A 180 -13.93 -8.79 2.78
C TYR A 180 -12.86 -9.88 2.70
N GLY A 181 -11.61 -9.50 2.49
CA GLY A 181 -10.49 -10.43 2.31
C GLY A 181 -9.76 -10.80 3.61
N LYS A 182 -9.58 -9.83 4.50
CA LYS A 182 -8.84 -10.02 5.77
C LYS A 182 -9.38 -11.16 6.63
N PRO A 183 -10.70 -11.35 6.82
CA PRO A 183 -11.23 -12.44 7.63
C PRO A 183 -10.83 -13.84 7.14
N ILE A 184 -10.54 -14.00 5.86
CA ILE A 184 -10.06 -15.27 5.27
C ILE A 184 -8.60 -15.48 5.68
N LEU A 185 -7.76 -14.46 5.51
CA LEU A 185 -6.34 -14.53 5.84
C LEU A 185 -6.11 -14.77 7.34
N ASP A 186 -6.86 -14.09 8.21
CA ASP A 186 -6.78 -14.24 9.67
C ASP A 186 -7.04 -15.69 10.14
N ARG A 187 -7.90 -16.43 9.39
CA ARG A 187 -8.22 -17.81 9.74
C ARG A 187 -7.21 -18.83 9.25
N VAL A 188 -6.54 -18.55 8.14
CA VAL A 188 -5.75 -19.56 7.40
C VAL A 188 -4.26 -19.32 7.52
N ILE A 189 -3.80 -18.06 7.48
CA ILE A 189 -2.37 -17.78 7.37
C ILE A 189 -1.67 -17.92 8.72
N ARG A 190 -0.63 -18.74 8.75
CA ARG A 190 0.29 -18.98 9.85
C ARG A 190 1.73 -18.95 9.31
N PRO A 191 2.75 -18.76 10.13
CA PRO A 191 4.16 -18.78 9.67
C PRO A 191 4.57 -20.07 8.97
N ASP A 192 3.95 -21.19 9.32
CA ASP A 192 4.22 -22.54 8.78
C ASP A 192 3.27 -22.96 7.65
N THR A 193 2.33 -22.08 7.24
CA THR A 193 1.49 -22.30 6.05
C THR A 193 2.36 -22.53 4.82
N THR A 194 2.05 -23.53 4.01
CA THR A 194 2.80 -23.80 2.77
C THR A 194 2.57 -22.70 1.73
N ILE A 195 3.53 -22.53 0.82
CA ILE A 195 3.39 -21.54 -0.28
C ILE A 195 2.12 -21.79 -1.10
N GLU A 196 1.82 -23.05 -1.38
CA GLU A 196 0.64 -23.43 -2.17
C GLU A 196 -0.67 -23.04 -1.45
N GLU A 197 -0.80 -23.35 -0.17
CA GLU A 197 -1.95 -22.95 0.64
C GLU A 197 -2.08 -21.44 0.76
N ALA A 198 -0.95 -20.76 0.95
CA ALA A 198 -0.91 -19.29 1.05
C ALA A 198 -1.34 -18.61 -0.25
N VAL A 199 -0.92 -19.13 -1.41
CA VAL A 199 -1.38 -18.65 -2.72
C VAL A 199 -2.88 -18.86 -2.88
N LYS A 200 -3.41 -20.03 -2.53
CA LYS A 200 -4.85 -20.30 -2.57
C LYS A 200 -5.63 -19.35 -1.64
N ALA A 201 -5.16 -19.16 -0.42
CA ALA A 201 -5.78 -18.26 0.55
C ALA A 201 -5.77 -16.80 0.06
N ALA A 202 -4.66 -16.32 -0.50
CA ALA A 202 -4.54 -14.99 -1.08
C ALA A 202 -5.52 -14.78 -2.25
N LEU A 203 -5.63 -15.76 -3.15
CA LEU A 203 -6.56 -15.72 -4.29
C LEU A 203 -8.03 -15.73 -3.83
N VAL A 204 -8.39 -16.57 -2.87
CA VAL A 204 -9.76 -16.60 -2.30
C VAL A 204 -10.08 -15.29 -1.59
N SER A 205 -9.13 -14.73 -0.86
CA SER A 205 -9.26 -13.41 -0.21
C SER A 205 -9.48 -12.29 -1.22
N MET A 206 -8.72 -12.29 -2.33
CA MET A 206 -8.92 -11.34 -3.42
C MET A 206 -10.26 -11.53 -4.12
N ASP A 207 -10.66 -12.75 -4.47
CA ASP A 207 -11.96 -13.06 -5.11
C ASP A 207 -13.13 -12.57 -4.25
N SER A 208 -13.09 -12.82 -2.94
CA SER A 208 -14.10 -12.32 -2.00
C SER A 208 -14.19 -10.80 -2.02
N THR A 209 -13.05 -10.12 -2.13
CA THR A 209 -12.99 -8.65 -2.18
C THR A 209 -13.51 -8.12 -3.51
N VAL A 210 -13.07 -8.67 -4.64
CA VAL A 210 -13.51 -8.26 -5.99
C VAL A 210 -15.01 -8.42 -6.18
N ARG A 211 -15.60 -9.49 -5.65
CA ARG A 211 -17.05 -9.72 -5.71
C ARG A 211 -17.86 -8.76 -4.84
N SER A 212 -17.26 -8.22 -3.80
CA SER A 212 -17.94 -7.39 -2.79
C SER A 212 -17.64 -5.90 -2.92
N ASN A 213 -16.58 -5.53 -3.63
CA ASN A 213 -16.16 -4.16 -3.85
C ASN A 213 -15.79 -3.92 -5.32
N LEU A 214 -16.66 -3.22 -6.06
CA LEU A 214 -16.48 -2.92 -7.48
C LEU A 214 -15.25 -2.06 -7.77
N SER A 215 -14.66 -1.42 -6.77
CA SER A 215 -13.47 -0.57 -6.91
C SER A 215 -12.18 -1.38 -6.96
N VAL A 216 -12.22 -2.68 -6.65
CA VAL A 216 -11.08 -3.61 -6.66
C VAL A 216 -11.18 -4.54 -7.88
N GLY A 217 -10.01 -4.84 -8.56
CA GLY A 217 -10.01 -5.81 -9.67
C GLY A 217 -8.81 -5.71 -10.61
#